data_00504c9b802765a87cc80c0a2e4a85b0
#
_entry.id   00504c9b802765a87cc80c0a2e4a85b0
#
_cell.length_a   1.000
_cell.length_b   1.000
_cell.length_c   1.000
_cell.angle_alpha   90.00
_cell.angle_beta   90.00
_cell.angle_gamma   90.00
#
_symmetry.space_group_name_H-M   'P 1'
#
loop_
_entity.id
_entity.type
_entity.pdbx_description
1 polymer ?
#
loop_
_entity_poly.entity_id
_entity_poly.type
_entity_poly.pdbx_seq_one_letter_code
_entity_poly.pdbx_strand_id
1 'polypeptide(L)'
;MATDEYRALAACDAVIICVPTPLANHREPDLGYLVEAATQLSRVLHEGRLVVLESTTYPGTTRERLLPILEESGLAAGREFNLAYSPERIDPGRTDHTIRTTPKIVGGVTEECCRRAAELYRLICDEVVEVSSPEVAELTKLLENIFRSVNIALVNELAQLCDRMGIDVWEVVDAAATKPFGFMRFEPGPGMGGHCLPVDPFYLAFKAREHDFYTEFIELAGKLNQAQPKFCVEKIERTLNQDRKPVRGSRVLLLGVAYKAGVGDMRESPAVKIIRDLRDLGAEIAYHDPHVPELSEFSLSSADLEAELGGADLVAIVTAHPEVDYERVVREAALVLDFRGVTRGIRAENLVRL
;
A
#
# COMPACT_ATOMS: atom_id res chain seq x y z
N MET A 1 -27.01 -9.22 7.46
CA MET A 1 -27.40 -8.40 8.61
C MET A 1 -26.10 -7.97 9.30
N ALA A 2 -25.85 -6.68 9.50
CA ALA A 2 -24.71 -6.21 10.27
C ALA A 2 -25.08 -6.20 11.78
N THR A 3 -24.15 -6.66 12.62
CA THR A 3 -24.33 -6.70 14.09
C THR A 3 -22.95 -6.63 14.76
N ASP A 4 -22.90 -6.11 15.98
CA ASP A 4 -21.75 -6.10 16.88
C ASP A 4 -21.77 -7.26 17.90
N GLU A 5 -22.82 -8.09 17.84
CA GLU A 5 -22.99 -9.23 18.76
C GLU A 5 -22.32 -10.50 18.19
N TYR A 6 -21.22 -10.95 18.79
CA TYR A 6 -20.55 -12.21 18.41
C TYR A 6 -21.45 -13.45 18.53
N ARG A 7 -22.49 -13.42 19.39
CA ARG A 7 -23.45 -14.52 19.50
C ARG A 7 -24.19 -14.84 18.21
N ALA A 8 -24.33 -13.86 17.30
CA ALA A 8 -24.93 -14.08 16.00
C ALA A 8 -24.10 -15.06 15.14
N LEU A 9 -22.81 -15.17 15.40
CA LEU A 9 -21.93 -16.13 14.72
C LEU A 9 -22.25 -17.58 15.08
N ALA A 10 -22.92 -17.85 16.20
CA ALA A 10 -23.29 -19.22 16.61
C ALA A 10 -24.12 -19.95 15.55
N ALA A 11 -24.84 -19.24 14.68
CA ALA A 11 -25.65 -19.82 13.61
C ALA A 11 -24.90 -19.95 12.26
N CYS A 12 -23.62 -19.58 12.18
CA CYS A 12 -22.85 -19.59 10.94
C CYS A 12 -22.01 -20.86 10.81
N ASP A 13 -22.03 -21.51 9.64
CA ASP A 13 -21.21 -22.69 9.33
C ASP A 13 -19.76 -22.30 9.01
N ALA A 14 -19.55 -21.08 8.50
CA ALA A 14 -18.23 -20.52 8.20
C ALA A 14 -18.09 -19.10 8.78
N VAL A 15 -16.91 -18.79 9.31
CA VAL A 15 -16.55 -17.47 9.82
C VAL A 15 -15.23 -17.04 9.20
N ILE A 16 -15.21 -15.84 8.60
CA ILE A 16 -14.01 -15.25 8.03
C ILE A 16 -13.57 -14.09 8.92
N ILE A 17 -12.31 -14.08 9.34
CA ILE A 17 -11.71 -13.05 10.18
C ILE A 17 -10.98 -12.06 9.28
N CYS A 18 -11.51 -10.83 9.20
CA CYS A 18 -11.00 -9.72 8.37
C CYS A 18 -10.77 -8.47 9.22
N VAL A 19 -10.02 -8.61 10.32
CA VAL A 19 -9.74 -7.52 11.25
C VAL A 19 -8.48 -6.75 10.85
N PRO A 20 -8.34 -5.46 11.25
CA PRO A 20 -7.10 -4.72 11.05
C PRO A 20 -5.93 -5.37 11.79
N THR A 21 -4.76 -5.33 11.16
CA THR A 21 -3.48 -5.79 11.72
C THR A 21 -2.44 -4.67 11.53
N PRO A 22 -2.49 -3.59 12.34
CA PRO A 22 -1.57 -2.47 12.21
C PRO A 22 -0.17 -2.81 12.74
N LEU A 23 0.76 -1.87 12.57
CA LEU A 23 2.02 -1.88 13.30
C LEU A 23 1.85 -1.10 14.62
N ALA A 24 2.34 -1.68 15.70
CA ALA A 24 2.54 -0.99 16.97
C ALA A 24 3.77 -0.07 16.93
N ASN A 25 4.09 0.57 18.07
CA ASN A 25 5.34 1.30 18.23
C ASN A 25 6.53 0.41 17.86
N HIS A 26 7.58 1.01 17.29
CA HIS A 26 8.78 0.33 16.80
C HIS A 26 8.57 -0.62 15.61
N ARG A 27 7.41 -0.54 14.93
CA ARG A 27 7.07 -1.32 13.72
C ARG A 27 6.95 -2.82 13.98
N GLU A 28 6.51 -3.18 15.17
CA GLU A 28 6.16 -4.56 15.50
C GLU A 28 4.70 -4.84 15.11
N PRO A 29 4.35 -6.09 14.69
CA PRO A 29 2.97 -6.47 14.41
C PRO A 29 2.06 -6.30 15.63
N ASP A 30 0.94 -5.59 15.48
CA ASP A 30 -0.11 -5.55 16.49
C ASP A 30 -1.25 -6.51 16.11
N LEU A 31 -1.32 -7.61 16.82
CA LEU A 31 -2.35 -8.63 16.66
C LEU A 31 -3.52 -8.48 17.66
N GLY A 32 -3.62 -7.36 18.37
CA GLY A 32 -4.62 -7.15 19.41
C GLY A 32 -6.06 -7.40 18.93
N TYR A 33 -6.42 -6.86 17.76
CA TYR A 33 -7.74 -7.08 17.14
C TYR A 33 -7.97 -8.55 16.76
N LEU A 34 -6.93 -9.25 16.28
CA LEU A 34 -7.04 -10.65 15.93
C LEU A 34 -7.24 -11.53 17.18
N VAL A 35 -6.48 -11.28 18.24
CA VAL A 35 -6.59 -11.99 19.51
C VAL A 35 -7.98 -11.78 20.12
N GLU A 36 -8.49 -10.56 20.12
CA GLU A 36 -9.82 -10.26 20.62
C GLU A 36 -10.90 -10.99 19.80
N ALA A 37 -10.84 -10.90 18.46
CA ALA A 37 -11.79 -11.58 17.58
C ALA A 37 -11.78 -13.10 17.78
N ALA A 38 -10.59 -13.70 17.89
CA ALA A 38 -10.41 -15.13 18.15
C ALA A 38 -10.98 -15.55 19.51
N THR A 39 -10.71 -14.74 20.55
CA THR A 39 -11.22 -15.00 21.92
C THR A 39 -12.74 -14.95 21.98
N GLN A 40 -13.36 -14.00 21.30
CA GLN A 40 -14.81 -13.94 21.23
C GLN A 40 -15.39 -15.10 20.40
N LEU A 41 -14.74 -15.47 19.30
CA LEU A 41 -15.17 -16.57 18.44
C LEU A 41 -15.04 -17.93 19.17
N SER A 42 -14.00 -18.16 19.96
CA SER A 42 -13.82 -19.42 20.69
C SER A 42 -15.01 -19.75 21.63
N ARG A 43 -15.65 -18.72 22.19
CA ARG A 43 -16.83 -18.88 23.10
C ARG A 43 -18.10 -19.33 22.38
N VAL A 44 -18.17 -19.17 21.07
CA VAL A 44 -19.34 -19.53 20.25
C VAL A 44 -18.98 -20.53 19.15
N LEU A 45 -17.77 -21.10 19.20
CA LEU A 45 -17.32 -22.12 18.27
C LEU A 45 -18.10 -23.41 18.50
N HIS A 46 -18.44 -24.12 17.41
CA HIS A 46 -19.12 -25.42 17.47
C HIS A 46 -18.53 -26.40 16.47
N GLU A 47 -18.84 -27.67 16.63
CA GLU A 47 -18.42 -28.75 15.72
C GLU A 47 -18.83 -28.49 14.28
N GLY A 48 -17.97 -28.87 13.34
CA GLY A 48 -18.16 -28.75 11.89
C GLY A 48 -17.89 -27.36 11.32
N ARG A 49 -17.65 -26.35 12.16
CA ARG A 49 -17.41 -24.97 11.70
C ARG A 49 -16.11 -24.83 10.92
N LEU A 50 -16.12 -24.00 9.90
CA LEU A 50 -14.95 -23.50 9.22
C LEU A 50 -14.59 -22.11 9.72
N VAL A 51 -13.35 -21.89 10.13
CA VAL A 51 -12.76 -20.58 10.42
C VAL A 51 -11.67 -20.29 9.41
N VAL A 52 -11.72 -19.13 8.79
CA VAL A 52 -10.69 -18.67 7.84
C VAL A 52 -10.14 -17.33 8.31
N LEU A 53 -8.84 -17.23 8.44
CA LEU A 53 -8.16 -15.94 8.62
C LEU A 53 -7.83 -15.34 7.25
N GLU A 54 -8.29 -14.12 6.98
CA GLU A 54 -7.94 -13.35 5.77
C GLU A 54 -7.05 -12.14 6.06
N SER A 55 -7.02 -11.67 7.32
CA SER A 55 -6.15 -10.54 7.70
C SER A 55 -4.69 -10.84 7.37
N THR A 56 -3.96 -9.85 6.85
CA THR A 56 -2.53 -9.98 6.59
C THR A 56 -1.75 -10.14 7.89
N THR A 57 -0.92 -11.19 7.96
CA THR A 57 -0.13 -11.55 9.14
C THR A 57 1.24 -12.10 8.73
N TYR A 58 2.10 -12.40 9.70
CA TYR A 58 3.38 -13.09 9.44
C TYR A 58 3.18 -14.63 9.43
N PRO A 59 4.08 -15.38 8.74
CA PRO A 59 4.01 -16.83 8.70
C PRO A 59 4.04 -17.46 10.08
N GLY A 60 3.09 -18.37 10.32
CA GLY A 60 2.88 -19.02 11.60
C GLY A 60 1.76 -18.41 12.46
N THR A 61 1.25 -17.24 12.13
CA THR A 61 0.20 -16.57 12.94
C THR A 61 -1.03 -17.47 13.10
N THR A 62 -1.51 -18.09 12.02
CA THR A 62 -2.68 -18.98 12.06
C THR A 62 -2.47 -20.13 13.03
N ARG A 63 -1.30 -20.78 13.00
CA ARG A 63 -1.01 -21.95 13.81
C ARG A 63 -0.53 -21.62 15.22
N GLU A 64 0.32 -20.59 15.38
CA GLU A 64 0.97 -20.29 16.65
C GLU A 64 0.16 -19.35 17.54
N ARG A 65 -0.73 -18.52 16.93
CA ARG A 65 -1.52 -17.51 17.65
C ARG A 65 -3.02 -17.82 17.63
N LEU A 66 -3.58 -18.02 16.44
CA LEU A 66 -5.04 -18.15 16.29
C LEU A 66 -5.52 -19.53 16.76
N LEU A 67 -4.86 -20.61 16.34
CA LEU A 67 -5.25 -21.98 16.68
C LEU A 67 -5.36 -22.23 18.20
N PRO A 68 -4.35 -21.89 19.05
CA PRO A 68 -4.46 -22.13 20.48
C PRO A 68 -5.66 -21.42 21.13
N ILE A 69 -5.97 -20.20 20.71
CA ILE A 69 -7.10 -19.44 21.24
C ILE A 69 -8.44 -20.10 20.87
N LEU A 70 -8.56 -20.58 19.61
CA LEU A 70 -9.78 -21.25 19.19
C LEU A 70 -9.99 -22.61 19.90
N GLU A 71 -8.91 -23.33 20.19
CA GLU A 71 -8.94 -24.61 20.92
C GLU A 71 -9.27 -24.44 22.41
N GLU A 72 -9.26 -23.22 22.98
CA GLU A 72 -9.82 -22.94 24.31
C GLU A 72 -11.33 -23.25 24.38
N SER A 73 -12.01 -23.36 23.23
CA SER A 73 -13.39 -23.89 23.15
C SER A 73 -13.54 -25.34 23.60
N GLY A 74 -12.43 -26.09 23.69
CA GLY A 74 -12.39 -27.53 23.92
C GLY A 74 -12.48 -28.37 22.65
N LEU A 75 -12.62 -27.74 21.48
CA LEU A 75 -12.66 -28.41 20.17
C LEU A 75 -11.28 -28.40 19.55
N ALA A 76 -10.89 -29.47 18.82
CA ALA A 76 -9.61 -29.61 18.15
C ALA A 76 -9.74 -29.32 16.64
N ALA A 77 -8.86 -28.49 16.11
CA ALA A 77 -8.81 -28.20 14.70
C ALA A 77 -8.44 -29.43 13.84
N GLY A 78 -9.08 -29.56 12.69
CA GLY A 78 -8.93 -30.69 11.79
C GLY A 78 -9.70 -31.96 12.19
N ARG A 79 -10.40 -31.92 13.34
CA ARG A 79 -11.29 -32.99 13.82
C ARG A 79 -12.69 -32.47 14.06
N GLU A 80 -12.84 -31.54 15.01
CA GLU A 80 -14.16 -31.01 15.40
C GLU A 80 -14.47 -29.68 14.70
N PHE A 81 -13.45 -28.89 14.35
CA PHE A 81 -13.63 -27.70 13.49
C PHE A 81 -12.49 -27.59 12.46
N ASN A 82 -12.65 -26.70 11.49
CA ASN A 82 -11.65 -26.49 10.44
C ASN A 82 -11.06 -25.09 10.56
N LEU A 83 -9.73 -24.98 10.37
CA LEU A 83 -9.02 -23.72 10.40
C LEU A 83 -8.11 -23.60 9.19
N ALA A 84 -8.22 -22.48 8.48
CA ALA A 84 -7.41 -22.16 7.31
C ALA A 84 -7.01 -20.69 7.28
N TYR A 85 -6.01 -20.39 6.46
CA TYR A 85 -5.63 -19.03 6.05
C TYR A 85 -5.88 -18.84 4.55
N SER A 86 -6.38 -17.66 4.19
CA SER A 86 -6.59 -17.29 2.79
C SER A 86 -6.38 -15.79 2.60
N PRO A 87 -5.27 -15.35 2.00
CA PRO A 87 -4.97 -13.93 1.90
C PRO A 87 -5.94 -13.16 1.02
N GLU A 88 -6.23 -11.91 1.37
CA GLU A 88 -6.85 -10.96 0.45
C GLU A 88 -5.80 -10.44 -0.55
N ARG A 89 -6.13 -10.51 -1.86
CA ARG A 89 -5.23 -10.18 -2.96
C ARG A 89 -5.75 -9.06 -3.87
N ILE A 90 -6.95 -8.54 -3.59
CA ILE A 90 -7.57 -7.47 -4.38
C ILE A 90 -6.81 -6.16 -4.15
N ASP A 91 -6.58 -5.43 -5.24
CA ASP A 91 -6.06 -4.07 -5.21
C ASP A 91 -7.24 -3.09 -5.36
N PRO A 92 -7.61 -2.37 -4.29
CA PRO A 92 -8.73 -1.42 -4.35
C PRO A 92 -8.57 -0.41 -5.48
N GLY A 93 -9.67 -0.16 -6.22
CA GLY A 93 -9.68 0.76 -7.36
C GLY A 93 -9.32 0.11 -8.71
N ARG A 94 -8.89 -1.16 -8.74
CA ARG A 94 -8.77 -1.91 -10.01
C ARG A 94 -10.12 -2.44 -10.46
N THR A 95 -10.37 -2.34 -11.78
CA THR A 95 -11.61 -2.83 -12.42
C THR A 95 -11.38 -4.04 -13.33
N ASP A 96 -10.12 -4.30 -13.69
CA ASP A 96 -9.69 -5.40 -14.56
C ASP A 96 -9.58 -6.75 -13.83
N HIS A 97 -9.43 -6.72 -12.49
CA HIS A 97 -9.41 -7.91 -11.64
C HIS A 97 -10.37 -7.75 -10.46
N THR A 98 -11.22 -8.74 -10.28
CA THR A 98 -12.22 -8.80 -9.21
C THR A 98 -11.93 -9.95 -8.27
N ILE A 99 -12.66 -10.04 -7.14
CA ILE A 99 -12.58 -11.19 -6.24
C ILE A 99 -12.83 -12.51 -6.97
N ARG A 100 -13.69 -12.49 -7.99
CA ARG A 100 -14.02 -13.67 -8.78
C ARG A 100 -12.88 -14.12 -9.68
N THR A 101 -12.25 -13.17 -10.38
CA THR A 101 -11.24 -13.43 -11.42
C THR A 101 -9.81 -13.51 -10.89
N THR A 102 -9.58 -13.13 -9.64
CA THR A 102 -8.27 -13.25 -8.98
C THR A 102 -8.16 -14.61 -8.30
N PRO A 103 -7.19 -15.48 -8.67
CA PRO A 103 -7.03 -16.78 -8.02
C PRO A 103 -6.89 -16.64 -6.51
N LYS A 104 -7.70 -17.33 -5.73
CA LYS A 104 -7.66 -17.32 -4.27
C LYS A 104 -6.70 -18.39 -3.76
N ILE A 105 -5.82 -18.05 -2.83
CA ILE A 105 -4.88 -18.99 -2.22
C ILE A 105 -5.46 -19.49 -0.90
N VAL A 106 -5.35 -20.78 -0.61
CA VAL A 106 -5.85 -21.38 0.63
C VAL A 106 -4.82 -22.34 1.22
N GLY A 107 -4.51 -22.17 2.50
CA GLY A 107 -3.69 -23.11 3.27
C GLY A 107 -4.39 -23.51 4.56
N GLY A 108 -4.63 -24.79 4.76
CA GLY A 108 -5.28 -25.33 5.97
C GLY A 108 -4.28 -25.84 7.00
N VAL A 109 -4.67 -25.86 8.30
CA VAL A 109 -3.84 -26.50 9.35
C VAL A 109 -3.76 -28.01 9.17
N THR A 110 -4.71 -28.60 8.44
CA THR A 110 -4.71 -29.97 7.91
C THR A 110 -5.20 -29.96 6.47
N GLU A 111 -5.01 -31.09 5.75
CA GLU A 111 -5.54 -31.25 4.39
C GLU A 111 -7.07 -31.07 4.35
N GLU A 112 -7.80 -31.61 5.33
CA GLU A 112 -9.25 -31.46 5.42
C GLU A 112 -9.64 -29.98 5.64
N CYS A 113 -8.93 -29.25 6.49
CA CYS A 113 -9.14 -27.83 6.66
C CYS A 113 -8.95 -27.04 5.36
N CYS A 114 -7.89 -27.39 4.60
CA CYS A 114 -7.61 -26.79 3.30
C CYS A 114 -8.74 -27.06 2.30
N ARG A 115 -9.13 -28.33 2.17
CA ARG A 115 -10.22 -28.77 1.29
C ARG A 115 -11.53 -28.05 1.59
N ARG A 116 -11.93 -27.96 2.88
CA ARG A 116 -13.15 -27.30 3.32
C ARG A 116 -13.13 -25.79 3.00
N ALA A 117 -12.02 -25.14 3.23
CA ALA A 117 -11.87 -23.71 2.88
C ALA A 117 -11.86 -23.50 1.36
N ALA A 118 -11.18 -24.37 0.61
CA ALA A 118 -11.19 -24.32 -0.86
C ALA A 118 -12.60 -24.52 -1.45
N GLU A 119 -13.41 -25.42 -0.88
CA GLU A 119 -14.81 -25.60 -1.26
C GLU A 119 -15.63 -24.31 -1.07
N LEU A 120 -15.44 -23.60 0.04
CA LEU A 120 -16.11 -22.32 0.28
C LEU A 120 -15.73 -21.30 -0.80
N TYR A 121 -14.43 -21.11 -1.08
CA TYR A 121 -13.98 -20.12 -2.05
C TYR A 121 -14.30 -20.45 -3.49
N ARG A 122 -14.43 -21.72 -3.87
CA ARG A 122 -14.90 -22.13 -5.20
C ARG A 122 -16.34 -21.72 -5.52
N LEU A 123 -17.12 -21.32 -4.49
CA LEU A 123 -18.45 -20.76 -4.71
C LEU A 123 -18.41 -19.32 -5.26
N ILE A 124 -17.31 -18.60 -5.03
CA ILE A 124 -17.18 -17.18 -5.35
C ILE A 124 -16.00 -16.83 -6.27
N CYS A 125 -14.96 -17.66 -6.32
CA CYS A 125 -13.74 -17.46 -7.12
C CYS A 125 -13.68 -18.50 -8.26
N ASP A 126 -13.25 -18.07 -9.44
CA ASP A 126 -13.12 -18.93 -10.61
C ASP A 126 -11.95 -19.94 -10.45
N GLU A 127 -10.93 -19.57 -9.66
CA GLU A 127 -9.76 -20.41 -9.38
C GLU A 127 -9.38 -20.35 -7.90
N VAL A 128 -9.09 -21.53 -7.33
CA VAL A 128 -8.57 -21.66 -5.95
C VAL A 128 -7.30 -22.50 -5.97
N VAL A 129 -6.22 -21.93 -5.46
CA VAL A 129 -4.90 -22.55 -5.36
C VAL A 129 -4.72 -23.06 -3.93
N GLU A 130 -4.74 -24.38 -3.77
CA GLU A 130 -4.49 -25.02 -2.47
C GLU A 130 -2.97 -25.15 -2.25
N VAL A 131 -2.50 -24.72 -1.07
CA VAL A 131 -1.09 -24.84 -0.68
C VAL A 131 -0.95 -25.71 0.55
N SER A 132 0.26 -26.20 0.81
CA SER A 132 0.53 -27.26 1.78
C SER A 132 0.29 -26.86 3.25
N SER A 133 0.27 -25.56 3.57
CA SER A 133 0.05 -25.09 4.93
C SER A 133 -0.39 -23.63 5.00
N PRO A 134 -0.94 -23.17 6.14
CA PRO A 134 -1.24 -21.76 6.35
C PRO A 134 0.01 -20.87 6.21
N GLU A 135 1.17 -21.33 6.69
CA GLU A 135 2.43 -20.59 6.66
C GLU A 135 2.86 -20.28 5.20
N VAL A 136 2.64 -21.22 4.28
CA VAL A 136 2.90 -21.00 2.84
C VAL A 136 1.98 -19.92 2.28
N ALA A 137 0.70 -19.97 2.62
CA ALA A 137 -0.27 -18.98 2.16
C ALA A 137 0.00 -17.58 2.76
N GLU A 138 0.36 -17.51 4.05
CA GLU A 138 0.76 -16.28 4.76
C GLU A 138 2.01 -15.66 4.11
N LEU A 139 3.06 -16.48 3.86
CA LEU A 139 4.29 -16.02 3.23
C LEU A 139 4.08 -15.58 1.79
N THR A 140 3.20 -16.25 1.04
CA THR A 140 2.87 -15.88 -0.34
C THR A 140 2.32 -14.46 -0.41
N LYS A 141 1.41 -14.09 0.49
CA LYS A 141 0.89 -12.71 0.56
C LYS A 141 1.99 -11.69 0.80
N LEU A 142 2.86 -11.97 1.76
CA LEU A 142 3.97 -11.07 2.06
C LEU A 142 4.94 -10.96 0.88
N LEU A 143 5.25 -12.09 0.21
CA LEU A 143 6.14 -12.10 -0.95
C LEU A 143 5.60 -11.20 -2.09
N GLU A 144 4.30 -11.25 -2.39
CA GLU A 144 3.68 -10.39 -3.42
C GLU A 144 3.88 -8.91 -3.12
N ASN A 145 3.66 -8.50 -1.87
CA ASN A 145 3.80 -7.11 -1.46
C ASN A 145 5.27 -6.68 -1.32
N ILE A 146 6.15 -7.57 -0.82
CA ILE A 146 7.60 -7.33 -0.75
C ILE A 146 8.17 -7.19 -2.16
N PHE A 147 7.79 -8.04 -3.11
CA PHE A 147 8.21 -7.94 -4.51
C PHE A 147 7.90 -6.55 -5.08
N ARG A 148 6.69 -6.05 -4.84
CA ARG A 148 6.29 -4.70 -5.26
C ARG A 148 7.12 -3.63 -4.57
N SER A 149 7.27 -3.71 -3.25
CA SER A 149 8.04 -2.75 -2.45
C SER A 149 9.51 -2.65 -2.89
N VAL A 150 10.16 -3.78 -3.12
CA VAL A 150 11.57 -3.87 -3.56
C VAL A 150 11.74 -3.27 -4.95
N ASN A 151 10.85 -3.59 -5.89
CA ASN A 151 10.96 -3.06 -7.26
C ASN A 151 10.64 -1.56 -7.33
N ILE A 152 9.74 -1.06 -6.50
CA ILE A 152 9.50 0.38 -6.34
C ILE A 152 10.76 1.07 -5.77
N ALA A 153 11.41 0.49 -4.76
CA ALA A 153 12.65 1.03 -4.21
C ALA A 153 13.76 1.08 -5.28
N LEU A 154 13.90 0.02 -6.08
CA LEU A 154 14.87 -0.04 -7.16
C LEU A 154 14.66 1.09 -8.19
N VAL A 155 13.43 1.28 -8.68
CA VAL A 155 13.18 2.33 -9.69
C VAL A 155 13.25 3.74 -9.10
N ASN A 156 12.94 3.91 -7.81
CA ASN A 156 13.14 5.18 -7.10
C ASN A 156 14.63 5.52 -6.93
N GLU A 157 15.47 4.55 -6.59
CA GLU A 157 16.93 4.73 -6.52
C GLU A 157 17.51 5.07 -7.88
N LEU A 158 17.08 4.36 -8.95
CA LEU A 158 17.46 4.69 -10.33
C LEU A 158 17.01 6.10 -10.74
N ALA A 159 15.82 6.54 -10.33
CA ALA A 159 15.35 7.89 -10.61
C ALA A 159 16.28 8.95 -9.98
N GLN A 160 16.73 8.74 -8.74
CA GLN A 160 17.69 9.63 -8.09
C GLN A 160 19.04 9.65 -8.80
N LEU A 161 19.51 8.50 -9.29
CA LEU A 161 20.74 8.40 -10.08
C LEU A 161 20.59 9.10 -11.44
N CYS A 162 19.49 8.85 -12.14
CA CYS A 162 19.17 9.48 -13.43
C CYS A 162 19.10 11.01 -13.31
N ASP A 163 18.47 11.52 -12.25
CA ASP A 163 18.42 12.96 -11.95
C ASP A 163 19.83 13.59 -11.85
N ARG A 164 20.78 12.89 -11.21
CA ARG A 164 22.17 13.35 -11.10
C ARG A 164 22.94 13.26 -12.41
N MET A 165 22.60 12.32 -13.26
CA MET A 165 23.25 12.08 -14.56
C MET A 165 22.63 12.89 -15.69
N GLY A 166 21.48 13.55 -15.47
CA GLY A 166 20.73 14.25 -16.50
C GLY A 166 20.08 13.30 -17.51
N ILE A 167 19.69 12.08 -17.07
CA ILE A 167 19.02 11.06 -17.88
C ILE A 167 17.53 11.05 -17.52
N ASP A 168 16.66 10.95 -18.52
CA ASP A 168 15.22 10.79 -18.30
C ASP A 168 14.93 9.34 -17.87
N VAL A 169 14.59 9.16 -16.59
CA VAL A 169 14.26 7.84 -16.01
C VAL A 169 13.06 7.20 -16.66
N TRP A 170 12.10 8.02 -17.13
CA TRP A 170 10.88 7.52 -17.75
C TRP A 170 11.19 6.88 -19.12
N GLU A 171 12.07 7.50 -19.91
CA GLU A 171 12.55 6.92 -21.17
C GLU A 171 13.29 5.60 -20.90
N VAL A 172 14.12 5.54 -19.87
CA VAL A 172 14.83 4.30 -19.47
C VAL A 172 13.84 3.19 -19.12
N VAL A 173 12.81 3.48 -18.30
CA VAL A 173 11.79 2.51 -17.91
C VAL A 173 10.95 2.07 -19.11
N ASP A 174 10.56 2.99 -19.99
CA ASP A 174 9.80 2.70 -21.20
C ASP A 174 10.61 1.78 -22.14
N ALA A 175 11.87 2.09 -22.37
CA ALA A 175 12.77 1.28 -23.19
C ALA A 175 12.97 -0.13 -22.58
N ALA A 176 13.22 -0.23 -21.28
CA ALA A 176 13.39 -1.51 -20.59
C ALA A 176 12.12 -2.38 -20.65
N ALA A 177 10.94 -1.76 -20.59
CA ALA A 177 9.65 -2.46 -20.65
C ALA A 177 9.32 -3.08 -22.02
N THR A 178 10.07 -2.72 -23.08
CA THR A 178 9.96 -3.38 -24.39
C THR A 178 10.49 -4.81 -24.37
N LYS A 179 11.30 -5.18 -23.37
CA LYS A 179 11.82 -6.54 -23.24
C LYS A 179 10.69 -7.49 -22.78
N PRO A 180 10.34 -8.53 -23.56
CA PRO A 180 9.17 -9.35 -23.30
C PRO A 180 9.36 -10.40 -22.19
N PHE A 181 10.55 -10.51 -21.60
CA PHE A 181 10.88 -11.47 -20.53
C PHE A 181 11.93 -10.91 -19.57
N GLY A 182 11.89 -11.38 -18.31
CA GLY A 182 12.88 -11.04 -17.29
C GLY A 182 12.87 -9.57 -16.84
N PHE A 183 11.85 -8.81 -17.20
CA PHE A 183 11.59 -7.46 -16.75
C PHE A 183 10.09 -7.28 -16.51
N MET A 184 9.75 -6.68 -15.38
CA MET A 184 8.40 -6.21 -15.07
C MET A 184 8.46 -4.71 -14.82
N ARG A 185 7.59 -3.95 -15.48
CA ARG A 185 7.55 -2.50 -15.36
C ARG A 185 7.12 -2.07 -13.96
N PHE A 186 7.93 -1.21 -13.36
CA PHE A 186 7.61 -0.39 -12.21
C PHE A 186 7.92 1.06 -12.51
N GLU A 187 7.17 1.97 -11.92
CA GLU A 187 7.31 3.40 -12.14
C GLU A 187 7.86 4.08 -10.89
N PRO A 188 8.86 4.98 -11.04
CA PRO A 188 9.32 5.80 -9.95
C PRO A 188 8.24 6.81 -9.54
N GLY A 189 8.42 7.42 -8.38
CA GLY A 189 7.50 8.44 -7.89
C GLY A 189 7.94 9.03 -6.55
N PRO A 190 7.05 9.76 -5.86
CA PRO A 190 7.38 10.47 -4.63
C PRO A 190 7.54 9.56 -3.40
N GLY A 191 7.38 8.27 -3.57
CA GLY A 191 7.47 7.28 -2.51
C GLY A 191 6.33 6.26 -2.59
N MET A 192 6.22 5.46 -1.55
CA MET A 192 5.25 4.39 -1.43
C MET A 192 4.28 4.70 -0.30
N GLY A 193 2.99 4.64 -0.59
CA GLY A 193 1.91 4.82 0.38
C GLY A 193 0.96 3.63 0.42
N GLY A 194 -0.15 3.79 1.10
CA GLY A 194 -1.16 2.76 1.32
C GLY A 194 -0.92 1.96 2.60
N HIS A 195 -1.87 1.09 2.93
CA HIS A 195 -1.86 0.37 4.20
C HIS A 195 -0.90 -0.82 4.21
N CYS A 196 -0.80 -1.59 3.11
CA CYS A 196 -0.09 -2.87 3.09
C CYS A 196 1.40 -2.74 2.78
N LEU A 197 1.76 -2.01 1.71
CA LEU A 197 3.15 -1.97 1.22
C LEU A 197 4.16 -1.40 2.25
N PRO A 198 3.83 -0.36 3.03
CA PRO A 198 4.73 0.13 4.07
C PRO A 198 4.80 -0.77 5.31
N VAL A 199 3.86 -1.70 5.50
CA VAL A 199 3.67 -2.51 6.71
C VAL A 199 4.22 -3.93 6.55
N ASP A 200 3.85 -4.62 5.47
CA ASP A 200 4.11 -6.05 5.27
C ASP A 200 5.60 -6.45 5.31
N PRO A 201 6.56 -5.64 4.82
CA PRO A 201 7.98 -5.95 4.95
C PRO A 201 8.43 -6.08 6.42
N PHE A 202 7.84 -5.30 7.34
CA PHE A 202 8.16 -5.35 8.76
C PHE A 202 7.57 -6.58 9.45
N TYR A 203 6.44 -7.10 8.99
CA TYR A 203 5.89 -8.37 9.44
C TYR A 203 6.87 -9.53 9.20
N LEU A 204 7.43 -9.61 7.99
CA LEU A 204 8.41 -10.64 7.67
C LEU A 204 9.73 -10.42 8.42
N ALA A 205 10.21 -9.19 8.52
CA ALA A 205 11.42 -8.86 9.27
C ALA A 205 11.28 -9.21 10.76
N PHE A 206 10.11 -8.97 11.36
CA PHE A 206 9.82 -9.37 12.73
C PHE A 206 9.94 -10.89 12.91
N LYS A 207 9.23 -11.67 12.06
CA LYS A 207 9.25 -13.14 12.15
C LYS A 207 10.63 -13.74 11.85
N ALA A 208 11.36 -13.16 10.90
CA ALA A 208 12.70 -13.64 10.54
C ALA A 208 13.69 -13.59 11.72
N ARG A 209 13.57 -12.60 12.62
CA ARG A 209 14.41 -12.49 13.81
C ARG A 209 14.22 -13.63 14.80
N GLU A 210 13.03 -14.25 14.86
CA GLU A 210 12.81 -15.46 15.66
C GLU A 210 13.61 -16.67 15.15
N HIS A 211 14.10 -16.58 13.89
CA HIS A 211 14.94 -17.61 13.24
C HIS A 211 16.39 -17.16 13.07
N ASP A 212 16.84 -16.16 13.84
CA ASP A 212 18.19 -15.58 13.75
C ASP A 212 18.55 -15.09 12.33
N PHE A 213 17.52 -14.66 11.55
CA PHE A 213 17.69 -14.22 10.19
C PHE A 213 17.35 -12.72 10.04
N TYR A 214 18.22 -11.97 9.36
CA TYR A 214 18.03 -10.56 9.07
C TYR A 214 17.66 -10.37 7.59
N THR A 215 16.55 -9.71 7.34
CA THR A 215 16.03 -9.46 5.98
C THR A 215 16.64 -8.18 5.39
N GLU A 216 17.99 -8.15 5.24
CA GLU A 216 18.75 -6.94 4.86
C GLU A 216 18.19 -6.25 3.60
N PHE A 217 17.94 -7.02 2.55
CA PHE A 217 17.44 -6.52 1.27
C PHE A 217 16.03 -5.92 1.37
N ILE A 218 15.16 -6.55 2.13
CA ILE A 218 13.78 -6.10 2.35
C ILE A 218 13.76 -4.83 3.20
N GLU A 219 14.57 -4.81 4.27
CA GLU A 219 14.68 -3.64 5.14
C GLU A 219 15.32 -2.45 4.42
N LEU A 220 16.32 -2.69 3.55
CA LEU A 220 16.92 -1.67 2.72
C LEU A 220 15.89 -1.03 1.78
N ALA A 221 15.09 -1.86 1.08
CA ALA A 221 14.02 -1.37 0.21
C ALA A 221 13.02 -0.49 0.98
N GLY A 222 12.64 -0.91 2.19
CA GLY A 222 11.78 -0.11 3.07
C GLY A 222 12.38 1.26 3.40
N LYS A 223 13.68 1.32 3.73
CA LYS A 223 14.40 2.57 4.01
C LYS A 223 14.45 3.49 2.80
N LEU A 224 14.75 2.96 1.62
CA LEU A 224 14.79 3.74 0.37
C LEU A 224 13.43 4.36 0.05
N ASN A 225 12.36 3.57 0.10
CA ASN A 225 11.01 4.09 -0.15
C ASN A 225 10.58 5.15 0.88
N GLN A 226 10.99 5.01 2.14
CA GLN A 226 10.70 6.01 3.18
C GLN A 226 11.50 7.32 3.03
N ALA A 227 12.68 7.25 2.42
CA ALA A 227 13.51 8.42 2.16
C ALA A 227 13.08 9.20 0.90
N GLN A 228 12.30 8.59 0.02
CA GLN A 228 11.92 9.18 -1.26
C GLN A 228 11.16 10.52 -1.15
N PRO A 229 10.21 10.72 -0.22
CA PRO A 229 9.58 12.03 -0.05
C PRO A 229 10.58 13.16 0.23
N LYS A 230 11.64 12.88 1.00
CA LYS A 230 12.70 13.86 1.26
C LYS A 230 13.44 14.24 -0.02
N PHE A 231 13.76 13.27 -0.86
CA PHE A 231 14.34 13.55 -2.18
C PHE A 231 13.41 14.45 -3.03
N CYS A 232 12.08 14.23 -2.96
CA CYS A 232 11.13 15.11 -3.65
C CYS A 232 11.17 16.56 -3.12
N VAL A 233 11.26 16.73 -1.80
CA VAL A 233 11.41 18.06 -1.20
C VAL A 233 12.71 18.73 -1.64
N GLU A 234 13.85 18.01 -1.63
CA GLU A 234 15.13 18.50 -2.12
C GLU A 234 15.08 18.88 -3.61
N LYS A 235 14.28 18.15 -4.42
CA LYS A 235 14.09 18.48 -5.83
C LYS A 235 13.22 19.71 -6.01
N ILE A 236 12.16 19.88 -5.21
CA ILE A 236 11.33 21.11 -5.17
C ILE A 236 12.21 22.31 -4.80
N GLU A 237 13.03 22.19 -3.76
CA GLU A 237 13.96 23.24 -3.33
C GLU A 237 14.94 23.64 -4.46
N ARG A 238 15.57 22.65 -5.10
CA ARG A 238 16.50 22.92 -6.23
C ARG A 238 15.79 23.59 -7.41
N THR A 239 14.56 23.16 -7.71
CA THR A 239 13.77 23.69 -8.83
C THR A 239 13.39 25.14 -8.58
N LEU A 240 12.90 25.48 -7.39
CA LEU A 240 12.62 26.87 -6.99
C LEU A 240 13.90 27.73 -6.99
N ASN A 241 15.03 27.20 -6.51
CA ASN A 241 16.28 27.94 -6.48
C ASN A 241 16.82 28.24 -7.89
N GLN A 242 16.61 27.35 -8.87
CA GLN A 242 16.94 27.62 -10.28
C GLN A 242 16.10 28.78 -10.84
N ASP A 243 14.86 28.93 -10.39
CA ASP A 243 13.99 30.07 -10.68
C ASP A 243 14.25 31.31 -9.76
N ARG A 244 15.33 31.28 -8.96
CA ARG A 244 15.74 32.34 -8.03
C ARG A 244 14.71 32.62 -6.91
N LYS A 245 13.94 31.61 -6.54
CA LYS A 245 12.96 31.68 -5.44
C LYS A 245 13.43 30.83 -4.27
N PRO A 246 13.43 31.34 -3.02
CA PRO A 246 13.67 30.52 -1.84
C PRO A 246 12.41 29.70 -1.55
N VAL A 247 12.54 28.55 -0.90
CA VAL A 247 11.38 27.76 -0.44
C VAL A 247 10.52 28.57 0.54
N ARG A 248 11.18 29.28 1.46
CA ARG A 248 10.50 30.13 2.48
C ARG A 248 9.71 31.24 1.79
N GLY A 249 8.40 31.25 2.01
CA GLY A 249 7.47 32.22 1.44
C GLY A 249 7.05 31.90 0.00
N SER A 250 7.57 30.84 -0.64
CA SER A 250 7.06 30.38 -1.92
C SER A 250 5.73 29.64 -1.74
N ARG A 251 4.79 29.89 -2.65
CA ARG A 251 3.52 29.18 -2.71
C ARG A 251 3.66 27.92 -3.57
N VAL A 252 3.55 26.76 -2.92
CA VAL A 252 3.66 25.45 -3.58
C VAL A 252 2.28 24.79 -3.62
N LEU A 253 1.79 24.53 -4.83
CA LEU A 253 0.55 23.78 -5.07
C LEU A 253 0.87 22.32 -5.33
N LEU A 254 0.39 21.43 -4.47
CA LEU A 254 0.51 19.98 -4.69
C LEU A 254 -0.73 19.46 -5.45
N LEU A 255 -0.50 18.74 -6.53
CA LEU A 255 -1.57 18.04 -7.26
C LEU A 255 -1.58 16.56 -6.84
N GLY A 256 -2.68 16.18 -6.20
CA GLY A 256 -2.91 14.86 -5.64
C GLY A 256 -2.19 14.64 -4.30
N VAL A 257 -2.96 14.32 -3.27
CA VAL A 257 -2.46 14.01 -1.92
C VAL A 257 -2.84 12.61 -1.46
N ALA A 258 -3.75 11.94 -2.17
CA ALA A 258 -4.03 10.52 -1.97
C ALA A 258 -2.78 9.65 -2.26
N TYR A 259 -2.70 8.46 -1.67
CA TYR A 259 -1.55 7.58 -1.93
C TYR A 259 -1.57 6.96 -3.34
N LYS A 260 -2.72 6.94 -4.00
CA LYS A 260 -2.94 6.35 -5.34
C LYS A 260 -3.97 7.17 -6.12
N ALA A 261 -3.81 7.21 -7.44
CA ALA A 261 -4.77 7.84 -8.33
C ALA A 261 -6.17 7.19 -8.26
N GLY A 262 -7.22 8.01 -8.37
CA GLY A 262 -8.61 7.55 -8.40
C GLY A 262 -9.18 7.06 -7.06
N VAL A 263 -8.50 7.31 -5.93
CA VAL A 263 -8.98 6.95 -4.60
C VAL A 263 -8.80 8.11 -3.62
N GLY A 264 -9.71 8.21 -2.64
CA GLY A 264 -9.65 9.22 -1.57
C GLY A 264 -8.93 8.75 -0.30
N ASP A 265 -7.93 7.88 -0.42
CA ASP A 265 -7.22 7.29 0.72
C ASP A 265 -5.83 7.93 0.87
N MET A 266 -5.55 8.45 2.08
CA MET A 266 -4.31 9.16 2.40
C MET A 266 -3.38 8.39 3.32
N ARG A 267 -3.72 7.16 3.71
CA ARG A 267 -2.92 6.38 4.64
C ARG A 267 -1.49 6.20 4.10
N GLU A 268 -0.52 6.61 4.92
CA GLU A 268 0.90 6.60 4.57
C GLU A 268 1.24 7.31 3.24
N SER A 269 0.42 8.27 2.80
CA SER A 269 0.70 8.99 1.56
C SER A 269 2.03 9.76 1.65
N PRO A 270 2.90 9.64 0.63
CA PRO A 270 4.12 10.45 0.52
C PRO A 270 3.85 11.96 0.56
N ALA A 271 2.69 12.41 0.06
CA ALA A 271 2.30 13.82 0.05
C ALA A 271 2.24 14.41 1.45
N VAL A 272 1.80 13.64 2.46
CA VAL A 272 1.74 14.08 3.86
C VAL A 272 3.13 14.45 4.39
N LYS A 273 4.15 13.64 4.07
CA LYS A 273 5.54 13.92 4.46
C LYS A 273 6.09 15.13 3.70
N ILE A 274 5.82 15.22 2.40
CA ILE A 274 6.24 16.36 1.55
C ILE A 274 5.63 17.66 2.08
N ILE A 275 4.34 17.69 2.42
CA ILE A 275 3.67 18.87 2.99
C ILE A 275 4.33 19.28 4.31
N ARG A 276 4.57 18.33 5.21
CA ARG A 276 5.20 18.62 6.51
C ARG A 276 6.57 19.23 6.33
N ASP A 277 7.44 18.59 5.56
CA ASP A 277 8.81 19.02 5.35
C ASP A 277 8.88 20.40 4.66
N LEU A 278 8.01 20.66 3.66
CA LEU A 278 7.93 21.97 3.00
C LEU A 278 7.43 23.09 3.94
N ARG A 279 6.45 22.80 4.81
CA ARG A 279 5.99 23.74 5.83
C ARG A 279 7.09 24.07 6.85
N ASP A 280 7.86 23.06 7.26
CA ASP A 280 9.00 23.26 8.17
C ASP A 280 10.08 24.16 7.54
N LEU A 281 10.23 24.07 6.20
CA LEU A 281 11.09 24.99 5.44
C LEU A 281 10.48 26.38 5.24
N GLY A 282 9.19 26.57 5.56
CA GLY A 282 8.47 27.82 5.51
C GLY A 282 7.77 28.13 4.18
N ALA A 283 7.46 27.10 3.38
CA ALA A 283 6.62 27.23 2.20
C ALA A 283 5.14 27.45 2.59
N GLU A 284 4.41 28.19 1.74
CA GLU A 284 2.96 28.27 1.77
C GLU A 284 2.37 27.17 0.92
N ILE A 285 1.63 26.24 1.55
CA ILE A 285 1.13 25.04 0.89
C ILE A 285 -0.35 25.16 0.57
N ALA A 286 -0.70 24.96 -0.70
CA ALA A 286 -2.04 24.61 -1.16
C ALA A 286 -2.01 23.20 -1.78
N TYR A 287 -3.15 22.55 -1.87
CA TYR A 287 -3.27 21.30 -2.63
C TYR A 287 -4.60 21.24 -3.37
N HIS A 288 -4.61 20.52 -4.48
CA HIS A 288 -5.81 20.12 -5.20
C HIS A 288 -5.83 18.60 -5.33
N ASP A 289 -6.93 17.98 -4.87
CA ASP A 289 -7.19 16.55 -5.01
C ASP A 289 -8.71 16.34 -5.14
N PRO A 290 -9.20 15.76 -6.25
CA PRO A 290 -10.64 15.57 -6.47
C PRO A 290 -11.28 14.56 -5.51
N HIS A 291 -10.47 13.70 -4.86
CA HIS A 291 -10.94 12.63 -3.99
C HIS A 291 -10.69 12.88 -2.50
N VAL A 292 -9.88 13.91 -2.16
CA VAL A 292 -9.53 14.27 -0.78
C VAL A 292 -9.94 15.70 -0.50
N PRO A 293 -11.15 15.96 0.01
CA PRO A 293 -11.64 17.31 0.23
C PRO A 293 -10.93 18.04 1.37
N GLU A 294 -10.44 17.31 2.38
CA GLU A 294 -9.81 17.91 3.58
C GLU A 294 -8.58 17.13 4.06
N LEU A 295 -7.57 17.87 4.48
CA LEU A 295 -6.39 17.40 5.21
C LEU A 295 -6.43 17.97 6.62
N SER A 296 -7.19 17.33 7.51
CA SER A 296 -7.44 17.82 8.87
C SER A 296 -6.15 17.99 9.68
N GLU A 297 -5.16 17.11 9.50
CA GLU A 297 -3.83 17.20 10.15
C GLU A 297 -3.13 18.54 9.88
N PHE A 298 -3.34 19.12 8.71
CA PHE A 298 -2.72 20.38 8.30
C PHE A 298 -3.68 21.57 8.28
N SER A 299 -4.95 21.35 8.61
CA SER A 299 -6.02 22.35 8.47
C SER A 299 -6.07 22.94 7.05
N LEU A 300 -5.97 22.07 6.05
CA LEU A 300 -6.07 22.42 4.63
C LEU A 300 -7.32 21.79 4.02
N SER A 301 -7.90 22.49 3.06
CA SER A 301 -8.95 21.98 2.18
C SER A 301 -8.45 21.93 0.73
N SER A 302 -8.98 21.00 -0.07
CA SER A 302 -8.70 20.93 -1.51
C SER A 302 -9.12 22.24 -2.17
N ALA A 303 -8.14 22.89 -2.78
CA ALA A 303 -8.35 24.21 -3.42
C ALA A 303 -8.95 24.04 -4.83
N ASP A 304 -9.58 25.10 -5.31
CA ASP A 304 -9.96 25.19 -6.72
C ASP A 304 -8.70 25.30 -7.58
N LEU A 305 -8.52 24.36 -8.51
CA LEU A 305 -7.31 24.28 -9.34
C LEU A 305 -7.12 25.53 -10.19
N GLU A 306 -8.20 26.06 -10.77
CA GLU A 306 -8.13 27.20 -11.67
C GLU A 306 -7.73 28.50 -10.94
N ALA A 307 -8.24 28.66 -9.72
CA ALA A 307 -7.90 29.80 -8.89
C ALA A 307 -6.46 29.77 -8.39
N GLU A 308 -5.90 28.57 -8.16
CA GLU A 308 -4.58 28.39 -7.56
C GLU A 308 -3.43 28.39 -8.59
N LEU A 309 -3.64 27.89 -9.82
CA LEU A 309 -2.58 27.72 -10.81
C LEU A 309 -1.78 28.99 -11.07
N GLY A 310 -2.46 30.11 -11.29
CA GLY A 310 -1.81 31.39 -11.60
C GLY A 310 -1.09 32.05 -10.43
N GLY A 311 -1.38 31.62 -9.19
CA GLY A 311 -0.79 32.18 -7.97
C GLY A 311 0.34 31.32 -7.38
N ALA A 312 0.53 30.10 -7.86
CA ALA A 312 1.55 29.19 -7.37
C ALA A 312 2.94 29.50 -7.96
N ASP A 313 3.96 29.57 -7.10
CA ASP A 313 5.35 29.66 -7.56
C ASP A 313 5.85 28.35 -8.16
N LEU A 314 5.34 27.21 -7.68
CA LEU A 314 5.61 25.88 -8.20
C LEU A 314 4.40 24.98 -8.01
N VAL A 315 4.06 24.22 -9.04
CA VAL A 315 3.07 23.14 -9.02
C VAL A 315 3.78 21.80 -9.01
N ALA A 316 3.57 20.98 -7.97
CA ALA A 316 4.19 19.66 -7.84
C ALA A 316 3.14 18.54 -8.04
N ILE A 317 3.31 17.71 -9.06
CA ILE A 317 2.42 16.57 -9.35
C ILE A 317 2.90 15.38 -8.51
N VAL A 318 2.18 15.10 -7.41
CA VAL A 318 2.52 14.04 -6.45
C VAL A 318 1.69 12.78 -6.68
N THR A 319 0.38 12.93 -6.90
CA THR A 319 -0.51 11.83 -7.32
C THR A 319 -1.27 12.24 -8.56
N ALA A 320 -1.19 11.42 -9.60
CA ALA A 320 -1.73 11.74 -10.91
C ALA A 320 -3.16 11.23 -11.07
N HIS A 321 -4.14 12.06 -10.68
CA HIS A 321 -5.54 11.75 -10.89
C HIS A 321 -5.95 11.97 -12.36
N PRO A 322 -6.71 11.04 -12.97
CA PRO A 322 -7.06 11.12 -14.40
C PRO A 322 -8.01 12.28 -14.72
N GLU A 323 -8.68 12.86 -13.72
CA GLU A 323 -9.61 13.98 -13.87
C GLU A 323 -8.89 15.33 -14.06
N VAL A 324 -7.57 15.40 -13.80
CA VAL A 324 -6.79 16.64 -13.91
C VAL A 324 -6.24 16.81 -15.32
N ASP A 325 -6.47 17.99 -15.92
CA ASP A 325 -5.88 18.37 -17.20
C ASP A 325 -4.44 18.88 -17.04
N TYR A 326 -3.48 17.96 -17.16
CA TYR A 326 -2.06 18.26 -16.99
C TYR A 326 -1.46 19.10 -18.12
N GLU A 327 -2.04 19.10 -19.33
CA GLU A 327 -1.64 20.00 -20.41
C GLU A 327 -1.97 21.46 -20.04
N ARG A 328 -3.14 21.66 -19.46
CA ARG A 328 -3.54 22.96 -18.93
C ARG A 328 -2.64 23.40 -17.77
N VAL A 329 -2.35 22.48 -16.84
CA VAL A 329 -1.44 22.77 -15.71
C VAL A 329 -0.10 23.29 -16.23
N VAL A 330 0.52 22.60 -17.19
CA VAL A 330 1.82 23.03 -17.77
C VAL A 330 1.71 24.36 -18.50
N ARG A 331 0.60 24.63 -19.18
CA ARG A 331 0.40 25.87 -19.91
C ARG A 331 0.21 27.09 -19.01
N GLU A 332 -0.46 26.94 -17.85
CA GLU A 332 -0.90 28.05 -17.00
C GLU A 332 -0.03 28.27 -15.76
N ALA A 333 0.67 27.25 -15.28
CA ALA A 333 1.55 27.35 -14.12
C ALA A 333 2.88 28.04 -14.45
N ALA A 334 3.43 28.79 -13.51
CA ALA A 334 4.75 29.39 -13.64
C ALA A 334 5.86 28.35 -13.73
N LEU A 335 5.81 27.31 -12.90
CA LEU A 335 6.78 26.23 -12.84
C LEU A 335 6.07 24.93 -12.46
N VAL A 336 6.37 23.82 -13.16
CA VAL A 336 5.77 22.51 -12.92
C VAL A 336 6.86 21.49 -12.64
N LEU A 337 6.69 20.72 -11.57
CA LEU A 337 7.53 19.58 -11.24
C LEU A 337 6.69 18.29 -11.22
N ASP A 338 6.95 17.42 -12.17
CA ASP A 338 6.20 16.18 -12.36
C ASP A 338 6.97 14.97 -11.78
N PHE A 339 6.49 14.45 -10.64
CA PHE A 339 7.02 13.24 -10.01
C PHE A 339 6.38 11.95 -10.53
N ARG A 340 5.36 12.04 -11.41
CA ARG A 340 4.57 10.88 -11.86
C ARG A 340 4.72 10.58 -13.34
N GLY A 341 5.44 11.43 -14.07
CA GLY A 341 5.65 11.27 -15.50
C GLY A 341 4.39 11.39 -16.34
N VAL A 342 3.35 12.08 -15.85
CA VAL A 342 2.08 12.25 -16.58
C VAL A 342 2.19 13.28 -17.68
N THR A 343 3.21 14.13 -17.61
CA THR A 343 3.50 15.17 -18.64
C THR A 343 4.48 14.67 -19.70
N ARG A 344 4.72 13.35 -19.80
CA ARG A 344 5.55 12.77 -20.86
C ARG A 344 4.98 13.14 -22.22
N GLY A 345 5.87 13.60 -23.13
CA GLY A 345 5.45 14.08 -24.45
C GLY A 345 5.16 15.58 -24.51
N ILE A 346 4.91 16.25 -23.39
CA ILE A 346 4.79 17.72 -23.35
C ILE A 346 6.20 18.33 -23.29
N ARG A 347 6.48 19.32 -24.13
CA ARG A 347 7.73 20.10 -24.11
C ARG A 347 7.41 21.52 -23.69
N ALA A 348 7.96 21.98 -22.57
CA ALA A 348 7.78 23.32 -22.05
C ALA A 348 9.01 23.72 -21.21
N GLU A 349 9.39 24.99 -21.23
CA GLU A 349 10.56 25.51 -20.50
C GLU A 349 10.32 25.53 -18.97
N ASN A 350 9.06 25.65 -18.55
CA ASN A 350 8.64 25.66 -17.15
C ASN A 350 8.37 24.26 -16.58
N LEU A 351 8.70 23.18 -17.30
CA LEU A 351 8.41 21.80 -16.91
C LEU A 351 9.69 21.05 -16.56
N VAL A 352 9.75 20.60 -15.31
CA VAL A 352 10.80 19.71 -14.79
C VAL A 352 10.17 18.35 -14.46
N ARG A 353 10.86 17.26 -14.75
CA ARG A 353 10.44 15.90 -14.39
C ARG A 353 11.40 15.25 -13.40
N LEU A 354 10.87 14.19 -12.75
CA LEU A 354 11.69 13.33 -11.90
C LEU A 354 12.81 12.69 -12.69
#